data_322e9d373b5b9b743fd29fae5f4b74ec
#
_entry.id   322e9d373b5b9b743fd29fae5f4b74ec
#
_cell.length_a   1.000
_cell.length_b   1.000
_cell.length_c   1.000
_cell.angle_alpha   90.00
_cell.angle_beta   90.00
_cell.angle_gamma   90.00
#
_symmetry.space_group_name_H-M   'P 1'
#
loop_
_entity.id
_entity.type
_entity.pdbx_description
1 polymer ?
#
loop_
_entity_poly.entity_id
_entity_poly.type
_entity_poly.pdbx_seq_one_letter_code
_entity_poly.pdbx_strand_id
1 'polypeptide(L)'
;LGRDISWGINLAEAKGDFALIDSLPGKKIILKGNHDLWWETASKMHRFLDENGFTTIDFLHNNCFFYEKTALCGTRGWPFEEDFADPHNEKIFKRELLRLEASLKLGAAADPEEILCFLHYPPLYASYRCGEIIELLHKYGVKRCIYGHLHGKSLSHAVTGEQEGIEWKLVSGDFVDFIPIFLKK
;
A
#
# COMPACT_ATOMS: atom_id res chain seq x y z
N LEU A 1 -7.85 1.90 0.26
CA LEU A 1 -7.48 2.78 -0.85
C LEU A 1 -5.96 2.85 -0.93
N GLY A 2 -5.36 2.33 -1.94
CA GLY A 2 -3.91 2.18 -2.02
C GLY A 2 -3.31 2.82 -3.25
N ARG A 3 -3.44 4.18 -3.41
CA ARG A 3 -2.78 4.85 -4.53
C ARG A 3 -3.04 6.30 -4.54
N ASP A 4 -2.02 7.04 -4.98
CA ASP A 4 -2.13 8.41 -5.49
C ASP A 4 -3.53 9.02 -5.29
N ILE A 5 -3.84 9.26 -4.01
CA ILE A 5 -5.18 9.63 -3.55
C ILE A 5 -5.49 11.08 -3.90
N SER A 6 -4.46 11.90 -3.94
CA SER A 6 -4.57 13.32 -4.29
C SER A 6 -3.32 13.82 -4.99
N TRP A 7 -3.50 14.71 -5.95
CA TRP A 7 -2.42 15.43 -6.62
C TRP A 7 -2.00 16.71 -5.86
N GLY A 8 -2.58 16.96 -4.69
CA GLY A 8 -2.17 18.05 -3.81
C GLY A 8 -0.70 17.92 -3.40
N ILE A 9 0.01 19.04 -3.35
CA ILE A 9 1.42 19.07 -2.92
C ILE A 9 1.53 19.02 -1.39
N ASN A 10 0.46 19.42 -0.69
CA ASN A 10 0.38 19.46 0.76
C ASN A 10 -1.04 19.10 1.23
N LEU A 11 -1.21 18.90 2.54
CA LEU A 11 -2.49 18.50 3.13
C LEU A 11 -3.62 19.52 2.89
N ALA A 12 -3.30 20.81 2.82
CA ALA A 12 -4.32 21.85 2.57
C ALA A 12 -4.90 21.74 1.16
N GLU A 13 -4.07 21.45 0.17
CA GLU A 13 -4.49 21.23 -1.21
C GLU A 13 -5.26 19.91 -1.37
N ALA A 14 -4.87 18.87 -0.65
CA ALA A 14 -5.53 17.58 -0.67
C ALA A 14 -6.88 17.55 0.07
N LYS A 15 -7.25 18.62 0.80
CA LYS A 15 -8.46 18.67 1.65
C LYS A 15 -9.74 18.31 0.90
N GLY A 16 -9.91 18.78 -0.33
CA GLY A 16 -11.11 18.49 -1.15
C GLY A 16 -11.26 16.99 -1.44
N ASP A 17 -10.16 16.34 -1.78
CA ASP A 17 -10.14 14.90 -2.05
C ASP A 17 -10.44 14.09 -0.78
N PHE A 18 -9.86 14.50 0.35
CA PHE A 18 -10.15 13.90 1.66
C PHE A 18 -11.62 14.06 2.06
N ALA A 19 -12.22 15.24 1.82
CA ALA A 19 -13.63 15.46 2.11
C ALA A 19 -14.53 14.54 1.27
N LEU A 20 -14.21 14.36 -0.02
CA LEU A 20 -14.92 13.42 -0.88
C LEU A 20 -14.78 11.99 -0.36
N ILE A 21 -13.55 11.56 -0.06
CA ILE A 21 -13.28 10.20 0.45
C ILE A 21 -13.98 9.96 1.78
N ASP A 22 -13.95 10.94 2.70
CA ASP A 22 -14.59 10.81 4.01
C ASP A 22 -16.12 10.67 3.88
N SER A 23 -16.73 11.34 2.91
CA SER A 23 -18.17 11.27 2.65
C SER A 23 -18.67 9.92 2.16
N LEU A 24 -17.77 9.06 1.62
CA LEU A 24 -18.13 7.72 1.15
C LEU A 24 -18.43 6.79 2.33
N PRO A 25 -19.29 5.77 2.15
CA PRO A 25 -19.62 4.84 3.22
C PRO A 25 -18.41 3.98 3.65
N GLY A 26 -18.37 3.64 4.95
CA GLY A 26 -17.41 2.72 5.55
C GLY A 26 -16.08 3.38 5.93
N LYS A 27 -15.25 2.63 6.67
CA LYS A 27 -13.89 3.05 7.05
C LYS A 27 -12.94 2.95 5.84
N LYS A 28 -12.15 3.97 5.63
CA LYS A 28 -11.14 4.02 4.58
C LYS A 28 -9.75 3.94 5.19
N ILE A 29 -8.93 3.02 4.70
CA ILE A 29 -7.51 2.92 5.04
C ILE A 29 -6.72 3.31 3.79
N ILE A 30 -5.92 4.35 3.90
CA ILE A 30 -5.15 4.91 2.79
C ILE A 30 -3.71 4.44 2.90
N LEU A 31 -3.17 3.94 1.80
CA LEU A 31 -1.76 3.61 1.62
C LEU A 31 -1.13 4.65 0.70
N LYS A 32 0.09 5.09 1.04
CA LYS A 32 0.85 6.07 0.26
C LYS A 32 1.19 5.57 -1.14
N GLY A 33 0.88 6.38 -2.16
CA GLY A 33 1.42 6.25 -3.52
C GLY A 33 2.65 7.13 -3.75
N ASN A 34 3.18 7.16 -4.96
CA ASN A 34 4.32 8.00 -5.31
C ASN A 34 3.94 9.45 -5.59
N HIS A 35 2.72 9.72 -6.02
CA HIS A 35 2.19 11.07 -6.28
C HIS A 35 1.54 11.71 -5.05
N ASP A 36 1.41 11.00 -3.93
CA ASP A 36 0.89 11.56 -2.68
C ASP A 36 1.96 12.45 -2.00
N LEU A 37 2.27 13.60 -2.61
CA LEU A 37 3.28 14.55 -2.14
C LEU A 37 2.87 15.22 -0.82
N TRP A 38 1.56 15.30 -0.55
CA TRP A 38 0.96 15.78 0.69
C TRP A 38 1.27 14.90 1.91
N TRP A 39 1.80 13.69 1.71
CA TRP A 39 2.05 12.73 2.77
C TRP A 39 3.10 13.22 3.76
N GLU A 40 2.68 13.37 4.98
CA GLU A 40 3.47 13.90 6.11
C GLU A 40 3.74 12.80 7.17
N THR A 41 4.15 13.22 8.38
CA THR A 41 4.21 12.31 9.53
C THR A 41 2.80 11.89 9.94
N ALA A 42 2.67 10.66 10.51
CA ALA A 42 1.38 10.16 10.97
C ALA A 42 0.66 11.15 11.90
N SER A 43 1.39 11.77 12.85
CA SER A 43 0.81 12.76 13.78
C SER A 43 0.26 13.99 13.07
N LYS A 44 0.92 14.49 12.03
CA LYS A 44 0.42 15.63 11.26
C LYS A 44 -0.81 15.27 10.45
N MET A 45 -0.80 14.07 9.83
CA MET A 45 -1.93 13.58 9.04
C MET A 45 -3.17 13.35 9.93
N HIS A 46 -3.02 12.70 11.08
CA HIS A 46 -4.14 12.51 11.99
C HIS A 46 -4.68 13.84 12.54
N ARG A 47 -3.80 14.78 12.92
CA ARG A 47 -4.22 16.11 13.32
C ARG A 47 -5.03 16.81 12.22
N PHE A 48 -4.60 16.70 10.97
CA PHE A 48 -5.34 17.26 9.83
C PHE A 48 -6.73 16.63 9.69
N LEU A 49 -6.87 15.30 9.88
CA LEU A 49 -8.18 14.65 9.88
C LEU A 49 -9.06 15.20 11.01
N ASP A 50 -8.53 15.29 12.23
CA ASP A 50 -9.26 15.79 13.40
C ASP A 50 -9.73 17.25 13.22
N GLU A 51 -8.83 18.13 12.77
CA GLU A 51 -9.12 19.55 12.52
C GLU A 51 -10.19 19.79 11.45
N ASN A 52 -10.36 18.83 10.52
CA ASN A 52 -11.36 18.91 9.45
C ASN A 52 -12.59 18.02 9.68
N GLY A 53 -12.64 17.30 10.80
CA GLY A 53 -13.76 16.42 11.14
C GLY A 53 -13.87 15.18 10.26
N PHE A 54 -12.79 14.74 9.64
CA PHE A 54 -12.74 13.50 8.85
C PHE A 54 -12.59 12.30 9.78
N THR A 55 -13.64 11.51 9.93
CA THR A 55 -13.73 10.48 10.97
C THR A 55 -13.64 9.06 10.45
N THR A 56 -13.69 8.88 9.13
CA THR A 56 -13.75 7.56 8.50
C THR A 56 -12.44 7.14 7.84
N ILE A 57 -11.42 8.01 7.85
CA ILE A 57 -10.14 7.82 7.18
C ILE A 57 -9.06 7.45 8.18
N ASP A 58 -8.17 6.53 7.79
CA ASP A 58 -6.96 6.19 8.52
C ASP A 58 -5.83 5.83 7.54
N PHE A 59 -4.59 5.70 8.03
CA PHE A 59 -3.40 5.52 7.18
C PHE A 59 -2.66 4.24 7.50
N LEU A 60 -2.42 3.42 6.49
CA LEU A 60 -1.52 2.28 6.58
C LEU A 60 -0.08 2.76 6.37
N HIS A 61 0.66 2.87 7.48
CA HIS A 61 2.01 3.43 7.51
C HIS A 61 2.84 2.79 8.62
N ASN A 62 3.48 1.66 8.34
CA ASN A 62 4.23 0.82 9.29
C ASN A 62 3.43 0.33 10.53
N ASN A 63 2.13 0.34 10.44
CA ASN A 63 1.15 -0.24 11.34
C ASN A 63 0.37 -1.36 10.64
N CYS A 64 -0.64 -1.92 11.27
CA CYS A 64 -1.59 -2.82 10.63
C CYS A 64 -3.01 -2.50 11.08
N PHE A 65 -3.97 -2.94 10.29
CA PHE A 65 -5.39 -2.92 10.62
C PHE A 65 -5.95 -4.32 10.60
N PHE A 66 -7.13 -4.49 11.15
CA PHE A 66 -7.82 -5.78 11.16
C PHE A 66 -9.24 -5.62 10.62
N TYR A 67 -9.61 -6.57 9.79
CA TYR A 67 -11.00 -6.79 9.41
C TYR A 67 -11.35 -8.23 9.78
N GLU A 68 -12.21 -8.40 10.77
CA GLU A 68 -12.46 -9.69 11.41
C GLU A 68 -11.14 -10.37 11.84
N LYS A 69 -10.82 -11.54 11.32
CA LYS A 69 -9.58 -12.28 11.57
C LYS A 69 -8.52 -12.12 10.47
N THR A 70 -8.66 -11.11 9.63
CA THR A 70 -7.71 -10.79 8.56
C THR A 70 -6.89 -9.57 8.95
N ALA A 71 -5.57 -9.71 8.97
CA ALA A 71 -4.65 -8.60 9.14
C ALA A 71 -4.43 -7.88 7.79
N LEU A 72 -4.54 -6.57 7.80
CA LEU A 72 -4.29 -5.69 6.66
C LEU A 72 -2.94 -5.00 6.90
N CYS A 73 -1.90 -5.47 6.25
CA CYS A 73 -0.53 -5.01 6.37
C CYS A 73 -0.05 -4.37 5.08
N GLY A 74 1.00 -3.59 5.14
CA GLY A 74 1.59 -3.06 3.93
C GLY A 74 2.36 -1.75 4.10
N THR A 75 2.90 -1.32 2.99
CA THR A 75 3.67 -0.07 2.84
C THR A 75 3.71 0.33 1.37
N ARG A 76 4.34 1.47 1.06
CA ARG A 76 4.50 1.91 -0.32
C ARG A 76 5.25 0.90 -1.20
N GLY A 77 6.18 0.15 -0.64
CA GLY A 77 7.09 -0.69 -1.41
C GLY A 77 8.21 0.12 -2.07
N TRP A 78 8.87 -0.46 -3.07
CA TRP A 78 10.01 0.14 -3.73
C TRP A 78 9.84 0.14 -5.26
N PRO A 79 10.14 1.26 -5.95
CA PRO A 79 10.06 1.33 -7.41
C PRO A 79 11.16 0.48 -8.06
N PHE A 80 10.80 -0.25 -9.09
CA PHE A 80 11.70 -1.14 -9.83
C PHE A 80 12.67 -0.36 -10.75
N GLU A 81 12.41 0.94 -10.99
CA GLU A 81 13.24 1.81 -11.83
C GLU A 81 14.41 2.46 -11.08
N GLU A 82 14.42 2.38 -9.75
CA GLU A 82 15.45 3.02 -8.94
C GLU A 82 16.76 2.23 -8.94
N ASP A 83 17.85 2.97 -9.09
CA ASP A 83 19.19 2.40 -9.04
C ASP A 83 19.59 2.06 -7.59
N PHE A 84 19.71 0.77 -7.30
CA PHE A 84 20.17 0.28 -6.00
C PHE A 84 21.67 0.54 -5.73
N ALA A 85 22.45 0.89 -6.75
CA ALA A 85 23.85 1.26 -6.57
C ALA A 85 24.02 2.67 -6.00
N ASP A 86 22.97 3.52 -6.04
CA ASP A 86 23.00 4.81 -5.35
C ASP A 86 22.83 4.59 -3.83
N PRO A 87 23.83 5.03 -3.01
CA PRO A 87 23.76 4.90 -1.55
C PRO A 87 22.55 5.59 -0.91
N HIS A 88 22.00 6.62 -1.53
CA HIS A 88 20.79 7.29 -1.07
C HIS A 88 19.59 6.38 -1.22
N ASN A 89 19.42 5.77 -2.38
CA ASN A 89 18.35 4.84 -2.68
C ASN A 89 18.46 3.58 -1.81
N GLU A 90 19.64 3.04 -1.62
CA GLU A 90 19.88 1.91 -0.73
C GLU A 90 19.41 2.19 0.70
N LYS A 91 19.72 3.38 1.25
CA LYS A 91 19.27 3.78 2.59
C LYS A 91 17.74 3.89 2.68
N ILE A 92 17.09 4.45 1.65
CA ILE A 92 15.64 4.60 1.63
C ILE A 92 14.99 3.22 1.50
N PHE A 93 15.51 2.35 0.65
CA PHE A 93 15.03 0.99 0.47
C PHE A 93 15.12 0.17 1.77
N LYS A 94 16.27 0.19 2.46
CA LYS A 94 16.41 -0.47 3.76
C LYS A 94 15.38 0.01 4.78
N ARG A 95 15.09 1.31 4.79
CA ARG A 95 14.06 1.88 5.68
C ARG A 95 12.66 1.41 5.27
N GLU A 96 12.40 1.25 3.99
CA GLU A 96 11.12 0.76 3.49
C GLU A 96 10.90 -0.73 3.86
N LEU A 97 11.94 -1.56 3.77
CA LEU A 97 11.90 -2.94 4.26
C LEU A 97 11.60 -3.02 5.77
N LEU A 98 12.23 -2.17 6.58
CA LEU A 98 11.94 -2.10 8.03
C LEU A 98 10.49 -1.70 8.32
N ARG A 99 9.91 -0.82 7.51
CA ARG A 99 8.50 -0.42 7.63
C ARG A 99 7.55 -1.54 7.26
N LEU A 100 7.84 -2.24 6.17
CA LEU A 100 7.06 -3.40 5.76
C LEU A 100 7.14 -4.49 6.84
N GLU A 101 8.33 -4.81 7.32
CA GLU A 101 8.50 -5.80 8.38
C GLU A 101 7.77 -5.41 9.67
N ALA A 102 7.80 -4.14 10.07
CA ALA A 102 7.06 -3.66 11.24
C ALA A 102 5.55 -3.89 11.08
N SER A 103 4.98 -3.56 9.91
CA SER A 103 3.57 -3.79 9.60
C SER A 103 3.21 -5.27 9.65
N LEU A 104 3.98 -6.12 8.97
CA LEU A 104 3.76 -7.58 8.93
C LEU A 104 3.91 -8.22 10.31
N LYS A 105 4.89 -7.81 11.11
CA LYS A 105 5.12 -8.30 12.46
C LYS A 105 3.94 -7.98 13.39
N LEU A 106 3.39 -6.76 13.30
CA LEU A 106 2.20 -6.38 14.07
C LEU A 106 0.98 -7.21 13.66
N GLY A 107 0.79 -7.42 12.36
CA GLY A 107 -0.29 -8.25 11.86
C GLY A 107 -0.18 -9.70 12.33
N ALA A 108 1.00 -10.30 12.18
CA ALA A 108 1.25 -11.70 12.58
C ALA A 108 1.15 -11.91 14.08
N ALA A 109 1.51 -10.91 14.91
CA ALA A 109 1.45 -11.03 16.37
C ALA A 109 0.03 -11.24 16.94
N ALA A 110 -0.99 -10.91 16.16
CA ALA A 110 -2.40 -11.11 16.53
C ALA A 110 -2.95 -12.49 16.15
N ASP A 111 -2.13 -13.38 15.59
CA ASP A 111 -2.51 -14.73 15.14
C ASP A 111 -3.74 -14.73 14.21
N PRO A 112 -3.71 -13.96 13.10
CA PRO A 112 -4.83 -13.84 12.19
C PRO A 112 -4.99 -15.12 11.34
N GLU A 113 -6.20 -15.37 10.83
CA GLU A 113 -6.43 -16.43 9.85
C GLU A 113 -5.74 -16.16 8.53
N GLU A 114 -5.57 -14.86 8.19
CA GLU A 114 -4.93 -14.42 6.96
C GLU A 114 -4.24 -13.08 7.13
N ILE A 115 -3.12 -12.89 6.43
CA ILE A 115 -2.46 -11.60 6.26
C ILE A 115 -2.57 -11.19 4.79
N LEU A 116 -3.27 -10.09 4.53
CA LEU A 116 -3.28 -9.41 3.24
C LEU A 116 -2.19 -8.33 3.25
N CYS A 117 -1.28 -8.40 2.30
CA CYS A 117 -0.28 -7.36 2.13
C CYS A 117 -0.65 -6.40 1.00
N PHE A 118 -0.60 -5.11 1.29
CA PHE A 118 -0.87 -4.03 0.34
C PHE A 118 0.41 -3.27 0.05
N LEU A 119 0.78 -3.17 -1.23
CA LEU A 119 1.93 -2.41 -1.70
C LEU A 119 1.48 -1.43 -2.79
N HIS A 120 2.13 -0.26 -2.86
CA HIS A 120 1.93 0.60 -4.02
C HIS A 120 2.75 0.09 -5.20
N TYR A 121 4.06 -0.05 -5.04
CA TYR A 121 4.93 -0.59 -6.07
C TYR A 121 4.88 -2.12 -6.13
N PRO A 122 4.84 -2.72 -7.34
CA PRO A 122 4.90 -4.16 -7.48
C PRO A 122 6.31 -4.70 -7.14
N PRO A 123 6.43 -5.73 -6.29
CA PRO A 123 7.71 -6.40 -6.07
C PRO A 123 8.08 -7.40 -7.19
N LEU A 124 7.11 -7.70 -8.07
CA LEU A 124 7.29 -8.46 -9.31
C LEU A 124 6.73 -7.66 -10.49
N TYR A 125 7.56 -7.44 -11.53
CA TYR A 125 7.14 -6.71 -12.73
C TYR A 125 8.04 -7.09 -13.90
N ALA A 126 7.49 -7.60 -14.98
CA ALA A 126 8.28 -8.11 -16.12
C ALA A 126 9.38 -9.08 -15.63
N SER A 127 10.65 -8.72 -15.82
CA SER A 127 11.81 -9.47 -15.31
C SER A 127 12.32 -9.00 -13.94
N TYR A 128 11.75 -7.93 -13.40
CA TYR A 128 12.13 -7.42 -12.08
C TYR A 128 11.55 -8.27 -10.95
N ARG A 129 12.39 -8.56 -9.98
CA ARG A 129 12.04 -9.28 -8.75
C ARG A 129 12.76 -8.68 -7.56
N CYS A 130 12.00 -8.10 -6.63
CA CYS A 130 12.51 -7.62 -5.36
C CYS A 130 12.54 -8.79 -4.34
N GLY A 131 13.68 -9.46 -4.26
CA GLY A 131 13.85 -10.63 -3.39
C GLY A 131 13.55 -10.36 -1.94
N GLU A 132 14.06 -9.24 -1.42
CA GLU A 132 13.94 -8.85 -0.02
C GLU A 132 12.48 -8.64 0.41
N ILE A 133 11.67 -8.01 -0.43
CA ILE A 133 10.23 -7.86 -0.16
C ILE A 133 9.56 -9.23 -0.17
N ILE A 134 9.83 -10.06 -1.18
CA ILE A 134 9.21 -11.39 -1.32
C ILE A 134 9.58 -12.30 -0.14
N GLU A 135 10.84 -12.25 0.30
CA GLU A 135 11.30 -13.00 1.49
C GLU A 135 10.58 -12.56 2.76
N LEU A 136 10.31 -11.25 2.94
CA LEU A 136 9.51 -10.76 4.04
C LEU A 136 8.06 -11.29 3.97
N LEU A 137 7.46 -11.28 2.79
CA LEU A 137 6.11 -11.82 2.61
C LEU A 137 6.04 -13.30 2.99
N HIS A 138 7.01 -14.10 2.56
CA HIS A 138 7.12 -15.52 2.94
C HIS A 138 7.36 -15.71 4.43
N LYS A 139 8.28 -14.94 5.03
CA LYS A 139 8.61 -15.00 6.46
C LYS A 139 7.38 -14.85 7.35
N TYR A 140 6.45 -13.98 6.96
CA TYR A 140 5.23 -13.72 7.71
C TYR A 140 3.99 -14.46 7.18
N GLY A 141 4.17 -15.42 6.28
CA GLY A 141 3.11 -16.28 5.79
C GLY A 141 2.05 -15.58 4.93
N VAL A 142 2.41 -14.46 4.29
CA VAL A 142 1.51 -13.75 3.37
C VAL A 142 1.20 -14.64 2.18
N LYS A 143 -0.11 -14.85 1.91
CA LYS A 143 -0.58 -15.64 0.77
C LYS A 143 -1.18 -14.79 -0.35
N ARG A 144 -1.54 -13.55 -0.06
CA ARG A 144 -2.08 -12.61 -1.05
C ARG A 144 -1.42 -11.25 -0.91
N CYS A 145 -0.91 -10.74 -2.03
CA CYS A 145 -0.34 -9.40 -2.14
C CYS A 145 -1.12 -8.59 -3.17
N ILE A 146 -1.63 -7.45 -2.72
CA ILE A 146 -2.42 -6.53 -3.54
C ILE A 146 -1.54 -5.32 -3.83
N TYR A 147 -1.38 -4.97 -5.09
CA TYR A 147 -0.50 -3.89 -5.48
C TYR A 147 -1.09 -2.99 -6.57
N GLY A 148 -0.44 -1.87 -6.83
CA GLY A 148 -0.88 -0.85 -7.77
C GLY A 148 0.18 -0.33 -8.70
N HIS A 149 0.22 1.00 -8.86
CA HIS A 149 1.21 1.78 -9.58
C HIS A 149 1.22 1.61 -11.10
N LEU A 150 1.00 0.42 -11.62
CA LEU A 150 1.05 0.15 -13.07
C LEU A 150 -0.20 0.68 -13.78
N HIS A 151 0.00 1.43 -14.86
CA HIS A 151 -1.05 2.04 -15.67
C HIS A 151 -0.75 1.94 -17.16
N GLY A 152 -1.78 1.96 -18.00
CA GLY A 152 -1.65 2.01 -19.44
C GLY A 152 -0.80 0.87 -20.01
N LYS A 153 0.30 1.20 -20.70
CA LYS A 153 1.17 0.20 -21.33
C LYS A 153 1.86 -0.74 -20.33
N SER A 154 2.12 -0.29 -19.09
CA SER A 154 2.78 -1.11 -18.08
C SER A 154 1.91 -2.27 -17.57
N LEU A 155 0.60 -2.21 -17.80
CA LEU A 155 -0.32 -3.30 -17.43
C LEU A 155 0.01 -4.64 -18.10
N SER A 156 0.57 -4.61 -19.33
CA SER A 156 0.93 -5.82 -20.06
C SER A 156 2.05 -6.64 -19.42
N HIS A 157 2.79 -6.05 -18.49
CA HIS A 157 3.89 -6.68 -17.77
C HIS A 157 3.55 -6.95 -16.29
N ALA A 158 2.31 -6.69 -15.89
CA ALA A 158 1.86 -6.93 -14.53
C ALA A 158 1.83 -8.43 -14.21
N VAL A 159 2.31 -8.79 -13.04
CA VAL A 159 2.23 -10.17 -12.54
C VAL A 159 0.92 -10.32 -11.76
N THR A 160 0.02 -11.18 -12.24
CA THR A 160 -1.26 -11.49 -11.59
C THR A 160 -1.42 -13.00 -11.44
N GLY A 161 -2.25 -13.42 -10.47
CA GLY A 161 -2.44 -14.83 -10.16
C GLY A 161 -1.37 -15.38 -9.22
N GLU A 162 -1.27 -16.71 -9.14
CA GLU A 162 -0.35 -17.37 -8.22
C GLU A 162 1.06 -17.48 -8.83
N GLN A 163 2.02 -16.90 -8.12
CA GLN A 163 3.44 -17.04 -8.43
C GLN A 163 4.24 -17.05 -7.13
N GLU A 164 5.22 -17.93 -7.01
CA GLU A 164 6.04 -18.12 -5.82
C GLU A 164 5.22 -18.39 -4.54
N GLY A 165 4.05 -19.06 -4.65
CA GLY A 165 3.18 -19.37 -3.51
C GLY A 165 2.43 -18.17 -2.93
N ILE A 166 2.38 -17.05 -3.65
CA ILE A 166 1.63 -15.83 -3.30
C ILE A 166 0.68 -15.50 -4.46
N GLU A 167 -0.58 -15.24 -4.13
CA GLU A 167 -1.55 -14.67 -5.07
C GLU A 167 -1.30 -13.17 -5.25
N TRP A 168 -0.92 -12.77 -6.45
CA TRP A 168 -0.67 -11.37 -6.82
C TRP A 168 -1.90 -10.76 -7.46
N LYS A 169 -2.31 -9.60 -6.96
CA LYS A 169 -3.50 -8.92 -7.46
C LYS A 169 -3.22 -7.45 -7.74
N LEU A 170 -3.23 -7.10 -9.03
CA LEU A 170 -3.20 -5.71 -9.46
C LEU A 170 -4.57 -5.07 -9.26
N VAL A 171 -4.59 -3.88 -8.67
CA VAL A 171 -5.82 -3.11 -8.44
C VAL A 171 -5.68 -1.67 -8.96
N SER A 172 -4.91 -1.42 -10.05
CA SER A 172 -4.86 -0.13 -10.75
C SER A 172 -6.22 0.27 -11.28
N GLY A 173 -6.57 1.55 -11.12
CA GLY A 173 -7.89 2.04 -11.49
C GLY A 173 -8.33 1.64 -12.89
N ASP A 174 -7.46 1.90 -13.89
CA ASP A 174 -7.66 1.53 -15.28
C ASP A 174 -7.63 0.00 -15.54
N PHE A 175 -6.99 -0.78 -14.67
CA PHE A 175 -7.01 -2.24 -14.75
C PHE A 175 -8.32 -2.85 -14.23
N VAL A 176 -8.94 -2.22 -13.24
CA VAL A 176 -10.21 -2.67 -12.63
C VAL A 176 -11.41 -1.82 -13.08
N ASP A 177 -11.30 -1.10 -14.21
CA ASP A 177 -12.34 -0.23 -14.77
C ASP A 177 -12.91 0.77 -13.74
N PHE A 178 -12.06 1.23 -12.81
CA PHE A 178 -12.43 2.10 -11.68
C PHE A 178 -13.56 1.54 -10.78
N ILE A 179 -13.76 0.22 -10.82
CA ILE A 179 -14.74 -0.47 -9.98
C ILE A 179 -14.04 -1.05 -8.74
N PRO A 180 -14.54 -0.77 -7.52
CA PRO A 180 -14.01 -1.39 -6.32
C PRO A 180 -14.12 -2.92 -6.37
N ILE A 181 -13.05 -3.60 -5.99
CA ILE A 181 -13.01 -5.06 -5.97
C ILE A 181 -13.22 -5.60 -4.55
N PHE A 182 -13.92 -6.71 -4.44
CA PHE A 182 -14.05 -7.44 -3.18
C PHE A 182 -12.84 -8.36 -2.99
N LEU A 183 -12.19 -8.26 -1.84
CA LEU A 183 -11.05 -9.10 -1.47
C LEU A 183 -11.49 -10.28 -0.58
N LYS A 184 -12.63 -10.15 0.11
CA LYS A 184 -13.24 -11.18 0.95
C LYS A 184 -14.75 -11.15 0.73
N LYS A 185 -15.35 -12.32 0.64
CA LYS A 185 -16.82 -12.50 0.61
C LYS A 185 -17.28 -12.87 2.01
#